data_ff94ef39ee60c1e76aae3e91890e0b5e
#
_entry.id   ff94ef39ee60c1e76aae3e91890e0b5e
#
_cell.length_a   1.000
_cell.length_b   1.000
_cell.length_c   1.000
_cell.angle_alpha   90.00
_cell.angle_beta   90.00
_cell.angle_gamma   90.00
#
_symmetry.space_group_name_H-M   'P 1'
#
loop_
_entity.id
_entity.type
_entity.pdbx_description
1 polymer ?
#
loop_
_entity_poly.entity_id
_entity_poly.type
_entity_poly.pdbx_seq_one_letter_code
_entity_poly.pdbx_strand_id
1 'polypeptide(L)'
;MANGLDEVVAAETVLSDVDGLGGRLTIRGHSLADLAGRRSYAQVAHLLLEGFFDDLPEDAGLKESLGQARAEVFERLRPVLGALAALDVYSGMRAGMALLPDRKTLADALRLIAAPAVLTPALLRMGRGEQPVSPDAQADHAADMLRMPKGGTASPALAKALDTYLVTVCDHGLNASTFVTR
;
A
#
# COMPACT_ATOMS: atom_id res chain seq x y z
N MET A 1 -28.90 -25.04 -11.14
CA MET A 1 -29.28 -23.90 -10.31
C MET A 1 -27.99 -23.19 -9.95
N ALA A 2 -27.80 -21.95 -10.41
CA ALA A 2 -26.68 -21.14 -9.99
C ALA A 2 -26.83 -20.83 -8.49
N ASN A 3 -25.83 -21.17 -7.69
CA ASN A 3 -25.82 -20.91 -6.27
C ASN A 3 -24.93 -19.69 -6.02
N GLY A 4 -25.54 -18.60 -5.56
CA GLY A 4 -24.83 -17.38 -5.20
C GLY A 4 -24.80 -16.32 -6.31
N LEU A 5 -23.73 -15.53 -6.36
CA LEU A 5 -23.51 -14.42 -7.29
C LEU A 5 -22.65 -14.83 -8.50
N ASP A 6 -22.51 -16.12 -8.78
CA ASP A 6 -21.79 -16.61 -9.95
C ASP A 6 -22.42 -16.00 -11.22
N GLU A 7 -21.58 -15.48 -12.11
CA GLU A 7 -21.96 -14.81 -13.37
C GLU A 7 -22.63 -13.41 -13.20
N VAL A 8 -22.73 -12.86 -11.99
CA VAL A 8 -23.23 -11.50 -11.80
C VAL A 8 -22.06 -10.50 -11.96
N VAL A 9 -22.10 -9.72 -13.04
CA VAL A 9 -21.18 -8.59 -13.21
C VAL A 9 -21.59 -7.47 -12.25
N ALA A 10 -20.89 -7.35 -11.13
CA ALA A 10 -21.15 -6.33 -10.12
C ALA A 10 -20.53 -4.98 -10.45
N ALA A 11 -19.41 -4.95 -11.14
CA ALA A 11 -18.69 -3.75 -11.57
C ALA A 11 -17.66 -4.10 -12.66
N GLU A 12 -17.26 -3.06 -13.40
CA GLU A 12 -16.13 -3.11 -14.32
C GLU A 12 -14.96 -2.36 -13.71
N THR A 13 -13.73 -2.78 -14.02
CA THR A 13 -12.49 -2.10 -13.61
C THR A 13 -11.54 -1.97 -14.78
N VAL A 14 -10.79 -0.86 -14.80
CA VAL A 14 -9.69 -0.65 -15.75
C VAL A 14 -8.33 -1.02 -15.14
N LEU A 15 -8.31 -1.43 -13.85
CA LEU A 15 -7.08 -1.64 -13.10
C LEU A 15 -6.45 -3.00 -13.40
N SER A 16 -7.24 -4.06 -13.41
CA SER A 16 -6.69 -5.40 -13.62
C SER A 16 -7.69 -6.35 -14.25
N ASP A 17 -7.15 -7.40 -14.86
CA ASP A 17 -7.89 -8.55 -15.37
C ASP A 17 -7.27 -9.85 -14.84
N VAL A 18 -8.11 -10.73 -14.32
CA VAL A 18 -7.70 -12.00 -13.68
C VAL A 18 -8.27 -13.18 -14.46
N ASP A 19 -7.41 -13.88 -15.18
CA ASP A 19 -7.71 -15.16 -15.79
C ASP A 19 -7.32 -16.30 -14.82
N GLY A 20 -8.24 -16.68 -13.95
CA GLY A 20 -8.00 -17.73 -12.95
C GLY A 20 -7.75 -19.12 -13.56
N LEU A 21 -8.32 -19.42 -14.73
CA LEU A 21 -8.12 -20.69 -15.44
C LEU A 21 -6.75 -20.73 -16.12
N GLY A 22 -6.36 -19.64 -16.77
CA GLY A 22 -5.05 -19.49 -17.41
C GLY A 22 -3.92 -19.12 -16.45
N GLY A 23 -4.22 -18.84 -15.18
CA GLY A 23 -3.23 -18.43 -14.17
C GLY A 23 -2.55 -17.10 -14.51
N ARG A 24 -3.29 -16.15 -15.08
CA ARG A 24 -2.77 -14.86 -15.53
C ARG A 24 -3.40 -13.71 -14.76
N LEU A 25 -2.55 -12.78 -14.35
CA LEU A 25 -2.94 -11.46 -13.83
C LEU A 25 -2.35 -10.39 -14.73
N THR A 26 -3.22 -9.51 -15.23
CA THR A 26 -2.84 -8.34 -16.02
C THR A 26 -3.21 -7.08 -15.21
N ILE A 27 -2.27 -6.16 -15.06
CA ILE A 27 -2.46 -4.89 -14.34
C ILE A 27 -2.26 -3.76 -15.33
N ARG A 28 -3.32 -2.98 -15.59
CA ARG A 28 -3.30 -1.87 -16.57
C ARG A 28 -2.71 -2.29 -17.92
N GLY A 29 -3.03 -3.49 -18.40
CA GLY A 29 -2.54 -4.02 -19.67
C GLY A 29 -1.14 -4.66 -19.65
N HIS A 30 -0.44 -4.62 -18.50
CA HIS A 30 0.86 -5.26 -18.33
C HIS A 30 0.72 -6.60 -17.61
N SER A 31 1.44 -7.62 -18.05
CA SER A 31 1.49 -8.89 -17.30
C SER A 31 2.19 -8.68 -15.95
N LEU A 32 1.80 -9.46 -14.93
CA LEU A 32 2.50 -9.40 -13.64
C LEU A 32 4.00 -9.71 -13.78
N ALA A 33 4.38 -10.59 -14.72
CA ALA A 33 5.78 -10.90 -14.99
C ALA A 33 6.59 -9.73 -15.57
N ASP A 34 5.93 -8.76 -16.22
CA ASP A 34 6.58 -7.55 -16.72
C ASP A 34 6.75 -6.47 -15.64
N LEU A 35 6.03 -6.59 -14.54
CA LEU A 35 6.03 -5.64 -13.42
C LEU A 35 6.89 -6.14 -12.25
N ALA A 36 6.62 -7.34 -11.76
CA ALA A 36 7.25 -7.88 -10.56
C ALA A 36 8.77 -8.05 -10.73
N GLY A 37 9.52 -7.39 -9.84
CA GLY A 37 10.97 -7.37 -9.85
C GLY A 37 11.62 -6.50 -10.95
N ARG A 38 10.83 -5.95 -11.89
CA ARG A 38 11.30 -5.09 -12.99
C ARG A 38 10.94 -3.62 -12.79
N ARG A 39 9.76 -3.34 -12.25
CA ARG A 39 9.34 -2.00 -11.84
C ARG A 39 9.35 -1.89 -10.32
N SER A 40 9.58 -0.69 -9.79
CA SER A 40 9.47 -0.42 -8.36
C SER A 40 8.00 -0.32 -7.95
N TYR A 41 7.74 -0.46 -6.65
CA TYR A 41 6.39 -0.26 -6.10
C TYR A 41 5.83 1.13 -6.44
N ALA A 42 6.66 2.18 -6.36
CA ALA A 42 6.23 3.54 -6.73
C ALA A 42 5.80 3.64 -8.20
N GLN A 43 6.52 2.98 -9.11
CA GLN A 43 6.16 2.96 -10.54
C GLN A 43 4.86 2.20 -10.79
N VAL A 44 4.61 1.11 -10.08
CA VAL A 44 3.35 0.36 -10.23
C VAL A 44 2.19 1.09 -9.54
N ALA A 45 2.43 1.75 -8.42
CA ALA A 45 1.44 2.64 -7.80
C ALA A 45 1.06 3.80 -8.74
N HIS A 46 2.05 4.41 -9.42
CA HIS A 46 1.79 5.42 -10.45
C HIS A 46 0.88 4.86 -11.55
N LEU A 47 1.24 3.72 -12.12
CA LEU A 47 0.46 3.04 -13.17
C LEU A 47 -1.00 2.79 -12.74
N LEU A 48 -1.24 2.39 -11.49
CA LEU A 48 -2.58 2.16 -10.95
C LEU A 48 -3.38 3.47 -10.75
N LEU A 49 -2.71 4.56 -10.38
CA LEU A 49 -3.34 5.86 -10.13
C LEU A 49 -3.58 6.68 -11.40
N GLU A 50 -2.96 6.29 -12.52
CA GLU A 50 -3.04 6.99 -13.81
C GLU A 50 -4.48 7.14 -14.29
N GLY A 51 -4.87 8.38 -14.66
CA GLY A 51 -6.22 8.71 -15.12
C GLY A 51 -7.26 8.89 -14.00
N PHE A 52 -6.89 8.75 -12.72
CA PHE A 52 -7.79 9.04 -11.59
C PHE A 52 -7.55 10.40 -10.94
N PHE A 53 -6.36 11.00 -11.16
CA PHE A 53 -5.97 12.27 -10.56
C PHE A 53 -5.27 13.14 -11.59
N ASP A 54 -5.77 14.38 -11.77
CA ASP A 54 -5.20 15.35 -12.72
C ASP A 54 -3.84 15.89 -12.25
N ASP A 55 -3.58 15.83 -10.94
CA ASP A 55 -2.36 16.29 -10.27
C ASP A 55 -1.36 15.15 -9.99
N LEU A 56 -1.53 13.99 -10.62
CA LEU A 56 -0.60 12.87 -10.47
C LEU A 56 0.79 13.27 -11.04
N PRO A 57 1.86 13.28 -10.22
CA PRO A 57 3.20 13.57 -10.71
C PRO A 57 3.72 12.42 -11.58
N GLU A 58 4.75 12.67 -12.38
CA GLU A 58 5.46 11.60 -13.10
C GLU A 58 6.14 10.62 -12.13
N ASP A 59 6.55 9.45 -12.63
CA ASP A 59 7.10 8.32 -11.86
C ASP A 59 8.09 8.72 -10.74
N ALA A 60 9.07 9.56 -11.05
CA ALA A 60 10.06 10.00 -10.07
C ALA A 60 9.45 10.84 -8.95
N GLY A 61 8.51 11.73 -9.30
CA GLY A 61 7.79 12.55 -8.34
C GLY A 61 6.86 11.76 -7.43
N LEU A 62 6.32 10.63 -7.89
CA LEU A 62 5.47 9.79 -7.04
C LEU A 62 6.24 9.12 -5.90
N LYS A 63 7.50 8.72 -6.13
CA LYS A 63 8.38 8.22 -5.07
C LYS A 63 8.52 9.25 -3.94
N GLU A 64 8.81 10.50 -4.30
CA GLU A 64 8.94 11.60 -3.34
C GLU A 64 7.63 11.87 -2.61
N SER A 65 6.52 11.90 -3.34
CA SER A 65 5.18 12.11 -2.79
C SER A 65 4.77 10.99 -1.81
N LEU A 66 5.10 9.73 -2.10
CA LEU A 66 4.90 8.61 -1.18
C LEU A 66 5.80 8.74 0.06
N GLY A 67 7.03 9.21 -0.09
CA GLY A 67 7.93 9.50 1.02
C GLY A 67 7.34 10.55 1.95
N GLN A 68 6.88 11.65 1.38
CA GLN A 68 6.22 12.72 2.12
C GLN A 68 4.93 12.23 2.80
N ALA A 69 4.12 11.45 2.10
CA ALA A 69 2.89 10.87 2.67
C ALA A 69 3.18 9.97 3.87
N ARG A 70 4.28 9.18 3.87
CA ARG A 70 4.72 8.40 5.04
C ARG A 70 5.03 9.31 6.23
N ALA A 71 5.77 10.39 6.01
CA ALA A 71 6.10 11.34 7.06
C ALA A 71 4.84 12.01 7.65
N GLU A 72 3.91 12.45 6.79
CA GLU A 72 2.64 13.05 7.20
C GLU A 72 1.76 12.08 8.00
N VAL A 73 1.64 10.82 7.57
CA VAL A 73 0.89 9.78 8.27
C VAL A 73 1.48 9.54 9.66
N PHE A 74 2.81 9.45 9.77
CA PHE A 74 3.49 9.26 11.05
C PHE A 74 3.19 10.40 12.02
N GLU A 75 3.38 11.65 11.60
CA GLU A 75 3.12 12.81 12.47
C GLU A 75 1.65 12.92 12.86
N ARG A 76 0.74 12.63 11.95
CA ARG A 76 -0.71 12.66 12.21
C ARG A 76 -1.14 11.59 13.23
N LEU A 77 -0.59 10.40 13.13
CA LEU A 77 -0.98 9.26 13.97
C LEU A 77 -0.12 9.13 15.24
N ARG A 78 1.02 9.81 15.32
CA ARG A 78 1.93 9.78 16.48
C ARG A 78 1.23 9.94 17.84
N PRO A 79 0.27 10.89 18.01
CA PRO A 79 -0.42 11.06 19.29
C PRO A 79 -1.25 9.85 19.74
N VAL A 80 -1.68 8.99 18.82
CA VAL A 80 -2.56 7.85 19.08
C VAL A 80 -1.85 6.49 18.98
N LEU A 81 -0.58 6.46 18.57
CA LEU A 81 0.17 5.21 18.39
C LEU A 81 0.18 4.34 19.66
N GLY A 82 0.23 4.95 20.85
CA GLY A 82 0.18 4.23 22.12
C GLY A 82 -1.13 3.44 22.30
N ALA A 83 -2.27 4.03 21.97
CA ALA A 83 -3.56 3.38 22.02
C ALA A 83 -3.68 2.27 20.96
N LEU A 84 -3.17 2.51 19.75
CA LEU A 84 -3.16 1.54 18.66
C LEU A 84 -2.27 0.33 18.99
N ALA A 85 -1.13 0.55 19.65
CA ALA A 85 -0.19 -0.50 20.06
C ALA A 85 -0.70 -1.37 21.22
N ALA A 86 -1.77 -0.98 21.92
CA ALA A 86 -2.46 -1.82 22.88
C ALA A 86 -3.30 -2.95 22.23
N LEU A 87 -3.53 -2.84 20.91
CA LEU A 87 -4.19 -3.86 20.10
C LEU A 87 -3.14 -4.79 19.47
N ASP A 88 -3.58 -5.91 18.88
CA ASP A 88 -2.71 -6.64 17.96
C ASP A 88 -2.36 -5.77 16.73
N VAL A 89 -1.25 -6.09 16.06
CA VAL A 89 -0.72 -5.25 14.96
C VAL A 89 -1.74 -5.05 13.84
N TYR A 90 -2.51 -6.07 13.50
CA TYR A 90 -3.49 -5.98 12.43
C TYR A 90 -4.68 -5.07 12.82
N SER A 91 -5.22 -5.25 14.01
CA SER A 91 -6.31 -4.42 14.54
C SER A 91 -5.87 -2.97 14.75
N GLY A 92 -4.65 -2.75 15.27
CA GLY A 92 -4.06 -1.43 15.43
C GLY A 92 -3.85 -0.73 14.09
N MET A 93 -3.38 -1.43 13.07
CA MET A 93 -3.23 -0.90 11.70
C MET A 93 -4.60 -0.49 11.13
N ARG A 94 -5.61 -1.36 11.20
CA ARG A 94 -6.98 -1.04 10.72
C ARG A 94 -7.55 0.19 11.42
N ALA A 95 -7.45 0.25 12.75
CA ALA A 95 -7.94 1.38 13.52
C ALA A 95 -7.20 2.67 13.16
N GLY A 96 -5.88 2.61 12.99
CA GLY A 96 -5.07 3.75 12.56
C GLY A 96 -5.42 4.25 11.16
N MET A 97 -5.66 3.35 10.21
CA MET A 97 -6.11 3.72 8.87
C MET A 97 -7.47 4.42 8.88
N ALA A 98 -8.40 3.99 9.74
CA ALA A 98 -9.72 4.62 9.88
C ALA A 98 -9.69 6.06 10.43
N LEU A 99 -8.56 6.52 10.97
CA LEU A 99 -8.34 7.90 11.41
C LEU A 99 -7.84 8.83 10.29
N LEU A 100 -7.53 8.28 9.12
CA LEU A 100 -7.10 9.06 7.98
C LEU A 100 -8.31 9.49 7.13
N PRO A 101 -8.27 10.70 6.56
CA PRO A 101 -9.32 11.12 5.62
C PRO A 101 -9.25 10.29 4.33
N ASP A 102 -10.42 10.03 3.76
CA ASP A 102 -10.63 9.25 2.54
C ASP A 102 -11.28 10.08 1.42
N ARG A 103 -10.99 11.38 1.37
CA ARG A 103 -11.47 12.26 0.32
C ARG A 103 -10.90 11.84 -1.04
N LYS A 104 -11.57 12.18 -2.12
CA LYS A 104 -11.15 11.87 -3.51
C LYS A 104 -10.03 12.82 -3.98
N THR A 105 -8.93 12.88 -3.24
CA THR A 105 -7.74 13.68 -3.58
C THR A 105 -6.52 12.78 -3.65
N LEU A 106 -5.56 13.10 -4.52
CA LEU A 106 -4.30 12.37 -4.61
C LEU A 106 -3.58 12.30 -3.26
N ALA A 107 -3.54 13.40 -2.52
CA ALA A 107 -2.89 13.47 -1.23
C ALA A 107 -3.47 12.47 -0.21
N ASP A 108 -4.80 12.31 -0.15
CA ASP A 108 -5.43 11.33 0.74
C ASP A 108 -5.22 9.90 0.25
N ALA A 109 -5.27 9.65 -1.05
CA ALA A 109 -4.95 8.33 -1.63
C ALA A 109 -3.50 7.92 -1.28
N LEU A 110 -2.53 8.81 -1.42
CA LEU A 110 -1.13 8.54 -1.07
C LEU A 110 -0.94 8.28 0.42
N ARG A 111 -1.67 8.99 1.31
CA ARG A 111 -1.65 8.72 2.75
C ARG A 111 -2.21 7.33 3.08
N LEU A 112 -3.30 6.92 2.43
CA LEU A 112 -3.87 5.59 2.62
C LEU A 112 -2.92 4.49 2.11
N ILE A 113 -2.24 4.70 0.97
CA ILE A 113 -1.20 3.79 0.45
C ILE A 113 0.00 3.72 1.43
N ALA A 114 0.40 4.85 2.00
CA ALA A 114 1.54 4.94 2.91
C ALA A 114 1.25 4.38 4.31
N ALA A 115 -0.01 4.38 4.76
CA ALA A 115 -0.39 4.08 6.13
C ALA A 115 0.05 2.68 6.62
N PRO A 116 -0.13 1.57 5.87
CA PRO A 116 0.35 0.27 6.30
C PRO A 116 1.88 0.21 6.48
N ALA A 117 2.61 0.92 5.61
CA ALA A 117 4.08 0.98 5.66
C ALA A 117 4.62 1.77 6.87
N VAL A 118 3.80 2.61 7.48
CA VAL A 118 4.12 3.39 8.69
C VAL A 118 3.62 2.69 9.95
N LEU A 119 2.35 2.30 9.95
CA LEU A 119 1.70 1.72 11.12
C LEU A 119 2.29 0.36 11.49
N THR A 120 2.49 -0.54 10.52
CA THR A 120 3.02 -1.88 10.79
C THR A 120 4.37 -1.83 11.53
N PRO A 121 5.40 -1.13 11.02
CA PRO A 121 6.67 -1.05 11.74
C PRO A 121 6.59 -0.32 13.08
N ALA A 122 5.77 0.72 13.19
CA ALA A 122 5.60 1.44 14.45
C ALA A 122 4.98 0.53 15.53
N LEU A 123 3.89 -0.17 15.20
CA LEU A 123 3.20 -1.08 16.11
C LEU A 123 4.08 -2.29 16.50
N LEU A 124 4.84 -2.85 15.56
CA LEU A 124 5.80 -3.93 15.84
C LEU A 124 6.87 -3.49 16.83
N ARG A 125 7.41 -2.28 16.72
CA ARG A 125 8.40 -1.76 17.67
C ARG A 125 7.77 -1.53 19.04
N MET A 126 6.64 -0.86 19.09
CA MET A 126 5.94 -0.57 20.35
C MET A 126 5.50 -1.83 21.07
N GLY A 127 5.10 -2.87 20.34
CA GLY A 127 4.81 -4.20 20.92
C GLY A 127 6.03 -4.87 21.56
N ARG A 128 7.25 -4.43 21.21
CA ARG A 128 8.51 -4.86 21.88
C ARG A 128 8.98 -3.88 22.96
N GLY A 129 8.18 -2.86 23.30
CA GLY A 129 8.55 -1.80 24.25
C GLY A 129 9.54 -0.77 23.69
N GLU A 130 9.74 -0.73 22.39
CA GLU A 130 10.65 0.19 21.72
C GLU A 130 9.89 1.43 21.21
N GLN A 131 10.59 2.58 21.12
CA GLN A 131 10.00 3.77 20.49
C GLN A 131 9.84 3.59 18.97
N PRO A 132 8.74 4.10 18.37
CA PRO A 132 8.58 4.08 16.92
C PRO A 132 9.65 4.96 16.25
N VAL A 133 10.07 4.56 15.06
CA VAL A 133 11.06 5.29 14.25
C VAL A 133 10.33 6.08 13.17
N SER A 134 10.66 7.35 13.02
CA SER A 134 10.10 8.22 11.98
C SER A 134 10.46 7.71 10.58
N PRO A 135 9.56 7.81 9.61
CA PRO A 135 9.87 7.54 8.21
C PRO A 135 11.01 8.41 7.67
N ASP A 136 11.74 7.88 6.72
CA ASP A 136 12.68 8.64 5.88
C ASP A 136 11.99 8.93 4.54
N ALA A 137 11.65 10.20 4.32
CA ALA A 137 10.93 10.63 3.11
C ALA A 137 11.75 10.43 1.82
N GLN A 138 13.07 10.31 1.91
CA GLN A 138 13.95 10.11 0.76
C GLN A 138 14.15 8.62 0.41
N ALA A 139 13.86 7.72 1.35
CA ALA A 139 14.03 6.30 1.14
C ALA A 139 12.91 5.70 0.24
N ASP A 140 13.25 4.66 -0.51
CA ASP A 140 12.26 3.86 -1.22
C ASP A 140 11.25 3.26 -0.25
N HIS A 141 10.00 3.10 -0.69
CA HIS A 141 8.89 2.68 0.15
C HIS A 141 9.17 1.37 0.92
N ALA A 142 9.59 0.34 0.21
CA ALA A 142 9.92 -0.96 0.81
C ALA A 142 11.18 -0.90 1.71
N ALA A 143 12.18 -0.11 1.32
CA ALA A 143 13.40 0.05 2.11
C ALA A 143 13.12 0.72 3.44
N ASP A 144 12.30 1.79 3.44
CA ASP A 144 11.91 2.49 4.65
C ASP A 144 11.05 1.62 5.56
N MET A 145 10.09 0.88 4.99
CA MET A 145 9.26 -0.06 5.71
C MET A 145 10.08 -1.12 6.46
N LEU A 146 11.22 -1.56 5.90
CA LEU A 146 12.14 -2.50 6.56
C LEU A 146 13.11 -1.82 7.53
N ARG A 147 13.47 -0.56 7.30
CA ARG A 147 14.34 0.25 8.16
C ARG A 147 13.68 0.54 9.50
N MET A 148 12.44 0.99 9.47
CA MET A 148 11.72 1.44 10.66
C MET A 148 11.60 0.37 11.77
N PRO A 149 11.28 -0.92 11.53
CA PRO A 149 11.19 -1.91 12.60
C PRO A 149 12.52 -2.23 13.27
N LYS A 150 13.64 -2.02 12.54
CA LYS A 150 15.00 -2.33 13.02
C LYS A 150 15.70 -1.12 13.64
N GLY A 151 15.26 0.10 13.30
CA GLY A 151 15.94 1.33 13.70
C GLY A 151 17.30 1.56 13.01
N GLY A 152 17.56 0.86 11.90
CA GLY A 152 18.80 0.92 11.15
C GLY A 152 18.59 0.71 9.66
N THR A 153 19.66 0.61 8.87
CA THR A 153 19.59 0.45 7.40
C THR A 153 18.94 -0.88 7.01
N ALA A 154 18.10 -0.86 5.96
CA ALA A 154 17.58 -2.07 5.35
C ALA A 154 18.64 -2.76 4.46
N SER A 155 18.63 -4.09 4.45
CA SER A 155 19.43 -4.82 3.45
C SER A 155 18.86 -4.56 2.05
N PRO A 156 19.69 -4.19 1.06
CA PRO A 156 19.23 -3.94 -0.31
C PRO A 156 18.50 -5.15 -0.91
N ALA A 157 18.96 -6.37 -0.62
CA ALA A 157 18.33 -7.59 -1.11
C ALA A 157 16.93 -7.79 -0.51
N LEU A 158 16.76 -7.53 0.79
CA LEU A 158 15.44 -7.61 1.44
C LEU A 158 14.52 -6.48 0.98
N ALA A 159 15.05 -5.27 0.78
CA ALA A 159 14.27 -4.15 0.24
C ALA A 159 13.75 -4.48 -1.17
N LYS A 160 14.60 -5.04 -2.04
CA LYS A 160 14.18 -5.49 -3.37
C LYS A 160 13.15 -6.62 -3.32
N ALA A 161 13.32 -7.57 -2.40
CA ALA A 161 12.37 -8.67 -2.23
C ALA A 161 10.99 -8.17 -1.76
N LEU A 162 10.96 -7.26 -0.76
CA LEU A 162 9.71 -6.65 -0.30
C LEU A 162 9.06 -5.79 -1.39
N ASP A 163 9.85 -4.98 -2.12
CA ASP A 163 9.35 -4.18 -3.23
C ASP A 163 8.69 -5.05 -4.30
N THR A 164 9.35 -6.16 -4.68
CA THR A 164 8.79 -7.13 -5.62
C THR A 164 7.50 -7.76 -5.09
N TYR A 165 7.45 -8.10 -3.79
CA TYR A 165 6.26 -8.64 -3.16
C TYR A 165 5.10 -7.63 -3.19
N LEU A 166 5.34 -6.37 -2.83
CA LEU A 166 4.32 -5.31 -2.85
C LEU A 166 3.76 -5.10 -4.27
N VAL A 167 4.62 -5.15 -5.30
CA VAL A 167 4.18 -5.13 -6.70
C VAL A 167 3.30 -6.34 -7.03
N THR A 168 3.66 -7.52 -6.54
CA THR A 168 2.93 -8.77 -6.83
C THR A 168 1.51 -8.78 -6.25
N VAL A 169 1.30 -8.09 -5.12
CA VAL A 169 0.01 -8.08 -4.40
C VAL A 169 -0.74 -6.75 -4.50
N CYS A 170 -0.30 -5.83 -5.35
CA CYS A 170 -0.85 -4.46 -5.40
C CYS A 170 -2.30 -4.40 -5.91
N ASP A 171 -2.71 -5.34 -6.75
CA ASP A 171 -4.08 -5.50 -7.24
C ASP A 171 -4.33 -6.95 -7.68
N HIS A 172 -5.54 -7.43 -7.53
CA HIS A 172 -5.96 -8.78 -7.96
C HIS A 172 -7.40 -8.81 -8.47
N GLY A 173 -7.90 -7.68 -8.96
CA GLY A 173 -9.26 -7.54 -9.46
C GLY A 173 -10.29 -7.24 -8.36
N LEU A 174 -11.55 -7.12 -8.79
CA LEU A 174 -12.67 -6.85 -7.91
C LEU A 174 -13.04 -8.11 -7.12
N ASN A 175 -13.30 -7.93 -5.84
CA ASN A 175 -13.69 -8.99 -4.92
C ASN A 175 -15.00 -8.66 -4.17
N ALA A 176 -15.46 -9.59 -3.33
CA ALA A 176 -16.67 -9.42 -2.54
C ALA A 176 -16.62 -8.17 -1.63
N SER A 177 -15.45 -7.79 -1.10
CA SER A 177 -15.30 -6.59 -0.29
C SER A 177 -15.56 -5.32 -1.11
N THR A 178 -15.11 -5.26 -2.35
CA THR A 178 -15.41 -4.16 -3.28
C THR A 178 -16.91 -4.03 -3.52
N PHE A 179 -17.60 -5.17 -3.70
CA PHE A 179 -19.04 -5.18 -3.87
C PHE A 179 -19.79 -4.64 -2.65
N VAL A 180 -19.36 -4.99 -1.44
CA VAL A 180 -20.04 -4.57 -0.19
C VAL A 180 -19.81 -3.08 0.12
N THR A 181 -18.64 -2.52 -0.27
CA THR A 181 -18.28 -1.12 0.02
C THR A 181 -18.76 -0.12 -1.04
N ARG A 182 -19.30 -0.58 -2.14
CA ARG A 182 -19.81 0.23 -3.25
C ARG A 182 -21.32 0.48 -3.13
#